data_378cbcc3af839d3104a4f7fbe2a3bfb9
#
_entry.id   378cbcc3af839d3104a4f7fbe2a3bfb9
#
_cell.length_a   1.000
_cell.length_b   1.000
_cell.length_c   1.000
_cell.angle_alpha   90.00
_cell.angle_beta   90.00
_cell.angle_gamma   90.00
#
_symmetry.space_group_name_H-M   'P 1'
#
loop_
_entity.id
_entity.type
_entity.pdbx_description
1 polymer ?
#
loop_
_entity_poly.entity_id
_entity_poly.type
_entity_poly.pdbx_seq_one_letter_code
_entity_poly.pdbx_strand_id
1 'polypeptide(L)'
;GRCIATGLQYISKKEEFDHVIVMDSDGEDKPEYIIEIFEKTLNSPNKTIVATRFRRNENIFYKFLYEIHKIVTLIFTGKLIKFGNFVCLPKSHVEHLINQGSLWNSFSATIVKIVKEKISIKTDRGKRYYGPSKTSYYQLIYHSFTIMSVFKKTIFLRSFIISIIYIFLIYQNVTFVKLIPFFFLSIFLSIIFTVSRRENLDELKNSLENIDSIETLK
;
A
#
# COMPACT_ATOMS: atom_id res chain seq x y z
N GLY A 1 -1.76 3.92 -7.56
CA GLY A 1 -2.32 2.55 -7.44
C GLY A 1 -2.86 2.04 -8.76
N ARG A 2 -3.84 2.73 -9.35
CA ARG A 2 -4.53 2.26 -10.57
C ARG A 2 -3.57 2.05 -11.76
N CYS A 3 -2.69 2.99 -12.05
CA CYS A 3 -1.71 2.83 -13.16
C CYS A 3 -0.84 1.57 -13.00
N ILE A 4 -0.34 1.30 -11.79
CA ILE A 4 0.42 0.07 -11.52
C ILE A 4 -0.46 -1.17 -11.75
N ALA A 5 -1.70 -1.14 -11.28
CA ALA A 5 -2.64 -2.24 -11.44
C ALA A 5 -2.94 -2.52 -12.92
N THR A 6 -3.18 -1.46 -13.73
CA THR A 6 -3.37 -1.58 -15.19
C THR A 6 -2.12 -2.11 -15.89
N GLY A 7 -0.92 -1.62 -15.51
CA GLY A 7 0.35 -2.11 -16.05
C GLY A 7 0.57 -3.61 -15.76
N LEU A 8 0.27 -4.06 -14.54
CA LEU A 8 0.34 -5.48 -14.20
C LEU A 8 -0.67 -6.34 -14.97
N GLN A 9 -1.89 -5.82 -15.21
CA GLN A 9 -2.88 -6.46 -16.07
C GLN A 9 -2.39 -6.58 -17.51
N TYR A 10 -1.78 -5.51 -18.05
CA TYR A 10 -1.23 -5.51 -19.39
C TYR A 10 -0.13 -6.57 -19.54
N ILE A 11 0.89 -6.51 -18.68
CA ILE A 11 2.01 -7.45 -18.70
C ILE A 11 1.53 -8.89 -18.57
N SER A 12 0.61 -9.16 -17.65
CA SER A 12 0.09 -10.51 -17.44
C SER A 12 -0.68 -11.09 -18.63
N LYS A 13 -1.32 -10.24 -19.47
CA LYS A 13 -2.12 -10.68 -20.61
C LYS A 13 -1.38 -10.65 -21.95
N LYS A 14 -0.35 -9.82 -22.08
CA LYS A 14 0.26 -9.48 -23.36
C LYS A 14 1.73 -9.84 -23.47
N GLU A 15 2.42 -10.09 -22.34
CA GLU A 15 3.86 -10.29 -22.32
C GLU A 15 4.21 -11.66 -21.70
N GLU A 16 5.32 -12.22 -22.16
CA GLU A 16 5.96 -13.35 -21.48
C GLU A 16 7.04 -12.82 -20.53
N PHE A 17 7.00 -13.24 -19.27
CA PHE A 17 7.93 -12.78 -18.24
C PHE A 17 8.02 -13.79 -17.09
N ASP A 18 9.15 -13.80 -16.41
CA ASP A 18 9.35 -14.51 -15.14
C ASP A 18 9.14 -13.60 -13.94
N HIS A 19 9.60 -12.35 -14.04
CA HIS A 19 9.52 -11.35 -12.98
C HIS A 19 9.16 -9.98 -13.53
N VAL A 20 8.43 -9.20 -12.72
CA VAL A 20 8.12 -7.80 -13.00
C VAL A 20 8.69 -6.91 -11.91
N ILE A 21 9.48 -5.91 -12.30
CA ILE A 21 9.94 -4.87 -11.39
C ILE A 21 9.06 -3.64 -11.57
N VAL A 22 8.42 -3.23 -10.48
CA VAL A 22 7.68 -1.97 -10.39
C VAL A 22 8.54 -0.95 -9.67
N MET A 23 8.70 0.25 -10.22
CA MET A 23 9.44 1.36 -9.60
C MET A 23 8.85 2.70 -10.01
N ASP A 24 9.07 3.74 -9.20
CA ASP A 24 8.71 5.11 -9.55
C ASP A 24 9.79 5.69 -10.50
N SER A 25 9.37 6.38 -11.57
CA SER A 25 10.26 6.89 -12.64
C SER A 25 10.78 8.31 -12.39
N ASP A 26 10.54 8.88 -11.19
CA ASP A 26 10.89 10.26 -10.88
C ASP A 26 12.31 10.45 -10.32
N GLY A 27 13.10 9.38 -10.23
CA GLY A 27 14.46 9.36 -9.72
C GLY A 27 14.56 9.09 -8.22
N GLU A 28 13.44 9.02 -7.50
CA GLU A 28 13.48 8.69 -6.07
C GLU A 28 13.81 7.20 -5.82
N ASP A 29 13.32 6.31 -6.69
CA ASP A 29 13.76 4.92 -6.74
C ASP A 29 14.98 4.85 -7.68
N LYS A 30 16.13 4.45 -7.15
CA LYS A 30 17.39 4.44 -7.91
C LYS A 30 17.53 3.16 -8.74
N PRO A 31 17.75 3.27 -10.07
CA PRO A 31 17.88 2.10 -10.95
C PRO A 31 19.04 1.17 -10.59
N GLU A 32 20.08 1.66 -9.91
CA GLU A 32 21.24 0.85 -9.51
C GLU A 32 20.85 -0.33 -8.61
N TYR A 33 19.77 -0.20 -7.84
CA TYR A 33 19.26 -1.30 -7.00
C TYR A 33 18.60 -2.43 -7.79
N ILE A 34 18.33 -2.24 -9.11
CA ILE A 34 17.78 -3.30 -9.96
C ILE A 34 18.76 -4.50 -10.01
N ILE A 35 20.07 -4.23 -10.01
CA ILE A 35 21.10 -5.27 -10.03
C ILE A 35 20.99 -6.14 -8.76
N GLU A 36 20.92 -5.51 -7.57
CA GLU A 36 20.77 -6.24 -6.29
C GLU A 36 19.44 -7.02 -6.24
N ILE A 37 18.36 -6.44 -6.76
CA ILE A 37 17.06 -7.10 -6.87
C ILE A 37 17.20 -8.33 -7.76
N PHE A 38 17.84 -8.22 -8.93
CA PHE A 38 18.04 -9.31 -9.88
C PHE A 38 18.86 -10.46 -9.25
N GLU A 39 19.95 -10.16 -8.57
CA GLU A 39 20.76 -11.16 -7.85
C GLU A 39 19.92 -11.90 -6.79
N LYS A 40 19.03 -11.19 -6.09
CA LYS A 40 18.13 -11.81 -5.11
C LYS A 40 17.07 -12.68 -5.78
N THR A 41 16.60 -12.34 -6.99
CA THR A 41 15.66 -13.20 -7.74
C THR A 41 16.30 -14.50 -8.16
N LEU A 42 17.56 -14.49 -8.59
CA LEU A 42 18.29 -15.71 -8.94
C LEU A 42 18.38 -16.70 -7.76
N ASN A 43 18.60 -16.18 -6.54
CA ASN A 43 18.69 -16.98 -5.33
C ASN A 43 17.32 -17.37 -4.74
N SER A 44 16.25 -16.70 -5.14
CA SER A 44 14.91 -16.89 -4.58
C SER A 44 13.83 -16.55 -5.61
N PRO A 45 13.70 -17.35 -6.70
CA PRO A 45 12.88 -16.98 -7.86
C PRO A 45 11.37 -16.88 -7.56
N ASN A 46 10.90 -17.56 -6.52
CA ASN A 46 9.48 -17.57 -6.15
C ASN A 46 9.12 -16.54 -5.06
N LYS A 47 10.07 -15.69 -4.64
CA LYS A 47 9.81 -14.72 -3.57
C LYS A 47 9.70 -13.29 -4.12
N THR A 48 8.76 -12.54 -3.56
CA THR A 48 8.67 -11.10 -3.80
C THR A 48 9.81 -10.37 -3.09
N ILE A 49 10.49 -9.48 -3.80
CA ILE A 49 11.56 -8.65 -3.25
C ILE A 49 11.03 -7.22 -3.13
N VAL A 50 11.16 -6.63 -1.94
CA VAL A 50 10.66 -5.28 -1.64
C VAL A 50 11.81 -4.36 -1.25
N ALA A 51 11.86 -3.16 -1.83
CA ALA A 51 12.80 -2.14 -1.47
C ALA A 51 12.29 -1.35 -0.27
N THR A 52 13.01 -1.42 0.85
CA THR A 52 12.70 -0.68 2.08
C THR A 52 13.63 0.51 2.22
N ARG A 53 13.04 1.70 2.34
CA ARG A 53 13.80 2.94 2.47
C ARG A 53 14.49 3.02 3.83
N PHE A 54 15.84 3.10 3.83
CA PHE A 54 16.66 3.13 5.04
C PHE A 54 16.78 4.55 5.64
N ARG A 55 16.84 5.59 4.81
CA ARG A 55 16.95 6.99 5.24
C ARG A 55 15.81 7.83 4.69
N ARG A 56 15.22 8.66 5.56
CA ARG A 56 14.21 9.64 5.21
C ARG A 56 14.74 11.04 5.49
N ASN A 57 15.00 11.81 4.46
CA ASN A 57 15.39 13.23 4.54
C ASN A 57 14.16 14.16 4.55
N GLU A 58 13.11 13.75 5.25
CA GLU A 58 11.87 14.52 5.32
C GLU A 58 11.88 15.44 6.54
N ASN A 59 11.09 16.53 6.49
CA ASN A 59 10.90 17.45 7.62
C ASN A 59 10.36 16.67 8.85
N ILE A 60 10.70 17.15 10.06
CA ILE A 60 10.33 16.56 11.36
C ILE A 60 8.81 16.33 11.43
N PHE A 61 7.99 17.25 10.92
CA PHE A 61 6.54 17.15 10.91
C PHE A 61 6.04 15.95 10.07
N TYR A 62 6.61 15.73 8.88
CA TYR A 62 6.28 14.55 8.05
C TYR A 62 6.69 13.23 8.73
N LYS A 63 7.84 13.21 9.41
CA LYS A 63 8.26 12.05 10.19
C LYS A 63 7.28 11.73 11.30
N PHE A 64 6.80 12.74 12.01
CA PHE A 64 5.80 12.60 13.08
C PHE A 64 4.47 12.04 12.54
N LEU A 65 3.92 12.61 11.48
CA LEU A 65 2.70 12.12 10.84
C LEU A 65 2.85 10.67 10.34
N TYR A 66 4.03 10.33 9.84
CA TYR A 66 4.31 8.97 9.40
C TYR A 66 4.36 7.98 10.58
N GLU A 67 4.95 8.35 11.71
CA GLU A 67 4.96 7.49 12.90
C GLU A 67 3.54 7.30 13.47
N ILE A 68 2.72 8.35 13.51
CA ILE A 68 1.30 8.23 13.86
C ILE A 68 0.60 7.28 12.90
N HIS A 69 0.76 7.45 11.59
CA HIS A 69 0.18 6.56 10.59
C HIS A 69 0.60 5.10 10.82
N LYS A 70 1.87 4.85 11.10
CA LYS A 70 2.41 3.52 11.40
C LYS A 70 1.73 2.87 12.62
N ILE A 71 1.61 3.64 13.71
CA ILE A 71 1.00 3.18 14.97
C ILE A 71 -0.47 2.87 14.74
N VAL A 72 -1.22 3.79 14.13
CA VAL A 72 -2.65 3.60 13.81
C VAL A 72 -2.85 2.39 12.89
N THR A 73 -2.04 2.28 11.84
CA THR A 73 -2.09 1.13 10.92
C THR A 73 -1.82 -0.18 11.67
N LEU A 74 -0.81 -0.21 12.54
CA LEU A 74 -0.49 -1.41 13.33
C LEU A 74 -1.62 -1.80 14.28
N ILE A 75 -2.19 -0.84 15.02
CA ILE A 75 -3.29 -1.09 15.97
C ILE A 75 -4.50 -1.67 15.25
N PHE A 76 -4.94 -1.03 14.19
CA PHE A 76 -6.19 -1.41 13.51
C PHE A 76 -6.04 -2.55 12.51
N THR A 77 -4.89 -2.69 11.84
CA THR A 77 -4.69 -3.74 10.82
C THR A 77 -3.82 -4.91 11.30
N GLY A 78 -2.98 -4.71 12.33
CA GLY A 78 -1.96 -5.66 12.75
C GLY A 78 -0.82 -5.82 11.75
N LYS A 79 -0.68 -4.90 10.79
CA LYS A 79 0.32 -4.97 9.73
C LYS A 79 1.21 -3.74 9.72
N LEU A 80 2.48 -3.94 9.41
CA LEU A 80 3.44 -2.87 9.16
C LEU A 80 3.81 -2.89 7.67
N ILE A 81 3.61 -1.73 7.01
CA ILE A 81 3.99 -1.54 5.61
C ILE A 81 5.21 -0.64 5.58
N LYS A 82 6.37 -1.20 5.21
CA LYS A 82 7.67 -0.51 5.26
C LYS A 82 8.25 -0.20 3.88
N PHE A 83 7.54 -0.54 2.81
CA PHE A 83 7.97 -0.35 1.43
C PHE A 83 6.90 0.39 0.62
N GLY A 84 7.33 0.99 -0.48
CA GLY A 84 6.48 1.70 -1.44
C GLY A 84 6.18 0.85 -2.68
N ASN A 85 6.38 1.45 -3.85
CA ASN A 85 6.12 0.82 -5.15
C ASN A 85 7.32 0.05 -5.69
N PHE A 86 8.54 0.27 -5.18
CA PHE A 86 9.74 -0.42 -5.68
C PHE A 86 9.77 -1.86 -5.20
N VAL A 87 9.28 -2.76 -6.06
CA VAL A 87 9.03 -4.17 -5.75
C VAL A 87 9.29 -5.02 -6.99
N CYS A 88 9.94 -6.17 -6.79
CA CYS A 88 10.03 -7.23 -7.79
C CYS A 88 9.08 -8.37 -7.44
N LEU A 89 8.27 -8.76 -8.40
CA LEU A 89 7.23 -9.76 -8.28
C LEU A 89 7.49 -10.93 -9.22
N PRO A 90 7.52 -12.19 -8.76
CA PRO A 90 7.48 -13.35 -9.65
C PRO A 90 6.10 -13.45 -10.34
N LYS A 91 6.06 -14.09 -11.50
CA LYS A 91 4.86 -14.27 -12.33
C LYS A 91 3.66 -14.76 -11.52
N SER A 92 3.85 -15.79 -10.70
CA SER A 92 2.79 -16.36 -9.86
C SER A 92 2.15 -15.34 -8.90
N HIS A 93 2.95 -14.41 -8.35
CA HIS A 93 2.43 -13.36 -7.49
C HIS A 93 1.71 -12.26 -8.29
N VAL A 94 2.17 -11.93 -9.51
CA VAL A 94 1.45 -11.00 -10.41
C VAL A 94 0.07 -11.56 -10.74
N GLU A 95 -0.01 -12.82 -11.17
CA GLU A 95 -1.26 -13.51 -11.49
C GLU A 95 -2.23 -13.54 -10.30
N HIS A 96 -1.71 -13.70 -9.09
CA HIS A 96 -2.53 -13.65 -7.88
C HIS A 96 -3.00 -12.21 -7.56
N LEU A 97 -2.13 -11.21 -7.73
CA LEU A 97 -2.42 -9.79 -7.46
C LEU A 97 -3.52 -9.23 -8.36
N ILE A 98 -3.46 -9.51 -9.67
CA ILE A 98 -4.44 -8.98 -10.65
C ILE A 98 -5.85 -9.50 -10.44
N ASN A 99 -6.02 -10.56 -9.66
CA ASN A 99 -7.31 -11.11 -9.25
C ASN A 99 -7.81 -10.56 -7.90
N GLN A 100 -7.12 -9.54 -7.34
CA GLN A 100 -7.50 -8.92 -6.07
C GLN A 100 -8.08 -7.52 -6.31
N GLY A 101 -9.36 -7.31 -6.05
CA GLY A 101 -9.99 -5.98 -6.15
C GLY A 101 -9.29 -4.90 -5.30
N SER A 102 -8.63 -5.30 -4.20
CA SER A 102 -7.84 -4.40 -3.36
C SER A 102 -6.60 -3.81 -4.06
N LEU A 103 -6.09 -4.46 -5.13
CA LEU A 103 -5.02 -3.93 -5.96
C LEU A 103 -5.40 -2.57 -6.58
N TRP A 104 -6.68 -2.42 -6.95
CA TRP A 104 -7.23 -1.19 -7.51
C TRP A 104 -7.18 -0.02 -6.52
N ASN A 105 -7.17 -0.33 -5.23
CA ASN A 105 -7.08 0.66 -4.16
C ASN A 105 -5.63 0.93 -3.73
N SER A 106 -4.86 -0.11 -3.39
CA SER A 106 -3.48 0.05 -2.94
C SER A 106 -2.59 -1.14 -3.30
N PHE A 107 -1.53 -0.90 -4.07
CA PHE A 107 -0.55 -1.91 -4.50
C PHE A 107 0.21 -2.50 -3.32
N SER A 108 0.93 -1.68 -2.56
CA SER A 108 1.78 -2.15 -1.45
C SER A 108 0.97 -2.84 -0.34
N ALA A 109 -0.23 -2.32 -0.02
CA ALA A 109 -1.10 -2.94 0.97
C ALA A 109 -1.64 -4.30 0.50
N THR A 110 -1.96 -4.44 -0.79
CA THR A 110 -2.41 -5.72 -1.35
C THR A 110 -1.30 -6.75 -1.34
N ILE A 111 -0.04 -6.36 -1.65
CA ILE A 111 1.12 -7.26 -1.48
C ILE A 111 1.22 -7.73 -0.02
N VAL A 112 1.11 -6.83 0.95
CA VAL A 112 1.18 -7.23 2.38
C VAL A 112 0.03 -8.16 2.77
N LYS A 113 -1.14 -8.01 2.15
CA LYS A 113 -2.32 -8.84 2.42
C LYS A 113 -2.16 -10.27 1.91
N ILE A 114 -1.58 -10.45 0.72
CA ILE A 114 -1.58 -11.75 0.03
C ILE A 114 -0.23 -12.46 0.03
N VAL A 115 0.89 -11.72 -0.01
CA VAL A 115 2.23 -12.30 -0.04
C VAL A 115 2.75 -12.45 1.38
N LYS A 116 2.88 -13.71 1.84
CA LYS A 116 3.33 -14.02 3.21
C LYS A 116 4.82 -13.76 3.38
N GLU A 117 5.64 -14.29 2.49
CA GLU A 117 7.11 -14.19 2.57
C GLU A 117 7.64 -13.19 1.55
N LYS A 118 8.43 -12.24 2.04
CA LYS A 118 9.07 -11.19 1.24
C LYS A 118 10.52 -11.04 1.65
N ILE A 119 11.40 -10.85 0.68
CA ILE A 119 12.80 -10.49 0.92
C ILE A 119 12.87 -8.96 0.86
N SER A 120 13.51 -8.35 1.86
CA SER A 120 13.68 -6.91 1.92
C SER A 120 15.12 -6.53 1.59
N ILE A 121 15.29 -5.62 0.65
CA ILE A 121 16.55 -4.92 0.42
C ILE A 121 16.47 -3.51 1.01
N LYS A 122 17.61 -2.98 1.46
CA LYS A 122 17.69 -1.61 1.98
C LYS A 122 18.09 -0.66 0.86
N THR A 123 17.27 0.34 0.60
CA THR A 123 17.52 1.32 -0.45
C THR A 123 17.56 2.73 0.11
N ASP A 124 18.40 3.58 -0.46
CA ASP A 124 18.39 5.01 -0.22
C ASP A 124 17.47 5.70 -1.24
N ARG A 125 16.80 6.75 -0.79
CA ARG A 125 15.98 7.58 -1.68
C ARG A 125 16.89 8.49 -2.52
N GLY A 126 16.73 8.44 -3.84
CA GLY A 126 17.34 9.36 -4.78
C GLY A 126 16.76 10.77 -4.68
N LYS A 127 17.34 11.69 -5.42
CA LYS A 127 16.78 13.02 -5.66
C LYS A 127 15.85 12.94 -6.87
N ARG A 128 14.73 13.66 -6.83
CA ARG A 128 13.86 13.79 -8.00
C ARG A 128 14.62 14.44 -9.16
N TYR A 129 14.38 13.93 -10.35
CA TYR A 129 14.97 14.51 -11.56
C TYR A 129 14.38 15.89 -11.86
N TYR A 130 13.09 16.07 -11.61
CA TYR A 130 12.37 17.32 -11.94
C TYR A 130 11.44 17.74 -10.80
N GLY A 131 11.60 18.97 -10.35
CA GLY A 131 10.70 19.69 -9.47
C GLY A 131 10.45 19.09 -8.07
N PRO A 132 9.72 19.81 -7.22
CA PRO A 132 9.36 19.35 -5.90
C PRO A 132 8.21 18.32 -5.95
N SER A 133 8.02 17.60 -4.84
CA SER A 133 6.85 16.73 -4.69
C SER A 133 5.54 17.52 -4.82
N LYS A 134 4.65 17.07 -5.71
CA LYS A 134 3.31 17.63 -5.86
C LYS A 134 2.29 17.07 -4.86
N THR A 135 2.71 16.17 -3.98
CA THR A 135 1.82 15.49 -3.03
C THR A 135 1.50 16.41 -1.86
N SER A 136 0.22 16.82 -1.73
CA SER A 136 -0.26 17.61 -0.61
C SER A 136 -0.46 16.77 0.66
N TYR A 137 -0.57 17.42 1.83
CA TYR A 137 -0.88 16.75 3.11
C TYR A 137 -2.19 15.96 3.05
N TYR A 138 -3.23 16.51 2.42
CA TYR A 138 -4.51 15.82 2.25
C TYR A 138 -4.36 14.54 1.43
N GLN A 139 -3.55 14.56 0.38
CA GLN A 139 -3.27 13.39 -0.43
C GLN A 139 -2.52 12.32 0.35
N LEU A 140 -1.59 12.70 1.25
CA LEU A 140 -0.89 11.76 2.13
C LEU A 140 -1.82 11.10 3.14
N ILE A 141 -2.69 11.90 3.79
CA ILE A 141 -3.71 11.38 4.72
C ILE A 141 -4.66 10.44 3.98
N TYR A 142 -5.17 10.87 2.82
CA TYR A 142 -6.05 10.06 1.99
C TYR A 142 -5.37 8.75 1.55
N HIS A 143 -4.10 8.81 1.14
CA HIS A 143 -3.31 7.62 0.80
C HIS A 143 -3.16 6.68 2.00
N SER A 144 -3.01 7.21 3.21
CA SER A 144 -3.00 6.40 4.43
C SER A 144 -4.31 5.63 4.63
N PHE A 145 -5.45 6.27 4.39
CA PHE A 145 -6.75 5.60 4.43
C PHE A 145 -6.91 4.56 3.31
N THR A 146 -6.37 4.81 2.11
CA THR A 146 -6.40 3.81 1.03
C THR A 146 -5.61 2.56 1.38
N ILE A 147 -4.46 2.71 2.01
CA ILE A 147 -3.65 1.60 2.53
C ILE A 147 -4.44 0.79 3.57
N MET A 148 -4.99 1.47 4.57
CA MET A 148 -5.73 0.83 5.65
C MET A 148 -6.99 0.13 5.16
N SER A 149 -7.72 0.72 4.21
CA SER A 149 -9.00 0.18 3.71
C SER A 149 -8.89 -1.20 3.06
N VAL A 150 -7.69 -1.59 2.57
CA VAL A 150 -7.42 -2.95 2.09
C VAL A 150 -7.63 -4.00 3.18
N PHE A 151 -7.49 -3.60 4.44
CA PHE A 151 -7.67 -4.45 5.63
C PHE A 151 -9.00 -4.21 6.34
N LYS A 152 -10.02 -3.69 5.64
CA LYS A 152 -11.31 -3.30 6.23
C LYS A 152 -11.90 -4.35 7.18
N LYS A 153 -11.94 -5.62 6.77
CA LYS A 153 -12.48 -6.69 7.63
C LYS A 153 -11.76 -6.79 8.99
N THR A 154 -10.42 -6.71 8.97
CA THR A 154 -9.60 -6.74 10.19
C THR A 154 -9.81 -5.47 11.02
N ILE A 155 -9.92 -4.31 10.39
CA ILE A 155 -10.17 -3.03 11.07
C ILE A 155 -11.51 -3.08 11.80
N PHE A 156 -12.59 -3.48 11.13
CA PHE A 156 -13.91 -3.58 11.75
C PHE A 156 -13.90 -4.56 12.93
N LEU A 157 -13.29 -5.74 12.77
CA LEU A 157 -13.20 -6.73 13.85
C LEU A 157 -12.42 -6.20 15.06
N ARG A 158 -11.24 -5.59 14.83
CA ARG A 158 -10.42 -5.03 15.90
C ARG A 158 -11.09 -3.84 16.58
N SER A 159 -11.71 -2.96 15.80
CA SER A 159 -12.49 -1.84 16.37
C SER A 159 -13.63 -2.32 17.24
N PHE A 160 -14.31 -3.39 16.87
CA PHE A 160 -15.36 -3.99 17.67
C PHE A 160 -14.80 -4.54 19.00
N ILE A 161 -13.70 -5.29 18.96
CA ILE A 161 -13.05 -5.81 20.17
C ILE A 161 -12.58 -4.66 21.08
N ILE A 162 -11.91 -3.64 20.51
CA ILE A 162 -11.46 -2.46 21.26
C ILE A 162 -12.65 -1.75 21.90
N SER A 163 -13.77 -1.63 21.21
CA SER A 163 -15.00 -1.02 21.73
C SER A 163 -15.56 -1.80 22.92
N ILE A 164 -15.59 -3.13 22.86
CA ILE A 164 -16.05 -3.97 23.98
C ILE A 164 -15.15 -3.78 25.20
N ILE A 165 -13.82 -3.84 25.00
CA ILE A 165 -12.86 -3.65 26.09
C ILE A 165 -13.04 -2.24 26.69
N TYR A 166 -13.20 -1.23 25.86
CA TYR A 166 -13.37 0.15 26.33
C TYR A 166 -14.69 0.32 27.12
N ILE A 167 -15.80 -0.25 26.64
CA ILE A 167 -17.09 -0.24 27.38
C ILE A 167 -16.92 -0.89 28.74
N PHE A 168 -16.23 -2.05 28.80
CA PHE A 168 -15.96 -2.73 30.08
C PHE A 168 -15.16 -1.87 31.07
N LEU A 169 -14.24 -1.03 30.55
CA LEU A 169 -13.44 -0.13 31.39
C LEU A 169 -14.23 1.07 31.92
N ILE A 170 -15.27 1.52 31.20
CA ILE A 170 -16.03 2.73 31.57
C ILE A 170 -17.42 2.46 32.19
N TYR A 171 -17.87 1.20 32.20
CA TYR A 171 -19.28 0.85 32.54
C TYR A 171 -19.73 1.34 33.91
N GLN A 172 -18.83 1.40 34.91
CA GLN A 172 -19.16 1.85 36.27
C GLN A 172 -19.40 3.36 36.38
N ASN A 173 -18.85 4.14 35.46
CA ASN A 173 -18.95 5.60 35.47
C ASN A 173 -18.95 6.14 34.04
N VAL A 174 -20.09 6.03 33.36
CA VAL A 174 -20.27 6.53 32.00
C VAL A 174 -20.55 8.03 32.04
N THR A 175 -19.68 8.83 31.41
CA THR A 175 -19.87 10.27 31.24
C THR A 175 -19.86 10.60 29.75
N PHE A 176 -20.42 11.75 29.37
CA PHE A 176 -20.42 12.21 27.98
C PHE A 176 -19.00 12.27 27.37
N VAL A 177 -18.03 12.73 28.15
CA VAL A 177 -16.62 12.82 27.71
C VAL A 177 -16.05 11.45 27.35
N LYS A 178 -16.40 10.40 28.09
CA LYS A 178 -15.97 9.03 27.83
C LYS A 178 -16.64 8.41 26.59
N LEU A 179 -17.67 9.03 26.02
CA LEU A 179 -18.30 8.61 24.76
C LEU A 179 -17.64 9.23 23.52
N ILE A 180 -16.84 10.30 23.68
CA ILE A 180 -16.16 10.99 22.58
C ILE A 180 -15.30 10.03 21.72
N PRO A 181 -14.53 9.07 22.29
CA PRO A 181 -13.75 8.12 21.46
C PRO A 181 -14.61 7.30 20.50
N PHE A 182 -15.85 6.95 20.86
CA PHE A 182 -16.75 6.22 19.95
C PHE A 182 -17.18 7.09 18.76
N PHE A 183 -17.38 8.37 18.99
CA PHE A 183 -17.70 9.30 17.91
C PHE A 183 -16.55 9.37 16.89
N PHE A 184 -15.31 9.54 17.34
CA PHE A 184 -14.15 9.54 16.45
C PHE A 184 -13.93 8.18 15.79
N LEU A 185 -14.14 7.08 16.49
CA LEU A 185 -14.04 5.73 15.92
C LEU A 185 -15.09 5.52 14.83
N SER A 186 -16.34 5.99 15.01
CA SER A 186 -17.39 5.88 14.00
C SER A 186 -17.07 6.68 12.73
N ILE A 187 -16.52 7.89 12.86
CA ILE A 187 -16.04 8.69 11.74
C ILE A 187 -14.90 7.95 11.01
N PHE A 188 -13.93 7.43 11.76
CA PHE A 188 -12.82 6.67 11.19
C PHE A 188 -13.32 5.45 10.40
N LEU A 189 -14.21 4.65 10.96
CA LEU A 189 -14.80 3.48 10.31
C LEU A 189 -15.62 3.86 9.07
N SER A 190 -16.35 4.98 9.11
CA SER A 190 -17.09 5.49 7.95
C SER A 190 -16.17 5.90 6.81
N ILE A 191 -15.03 6.53 7.12
CA ILE A 191 -14.00 6.87 6.12
C ILE A 191 -13.42 5.59 5.52
N ILE A 192 -13.02 4.61 6.35
CA ILE A 192 -12.48 3.32 5.88
C ILE A 192 -13.49 2.61 4.98
N PHE A 193 -14.76 2.58 5.35
CA PHE A 193 -15.82 1.98 4.55
C PHE A 193 -15.96 2.68 3.20
N THR A 194 -16.06 4.00 3.19
CA THR A 194 -16.19 4.80 1.96
C THR A 194 -15.00 4.60 1.02
N VAL A 195 -13.78 4.67 1.57
CA VAL A 195 -12.56 4.46 0.77
C VAL A 195 -12.46 3.02 0.27
N SER A 196 -12.93 2.04 1.05
CA SER A 196 -12.91 0.63 0.66
C SER A 196 -13.85 0.31 -0.51
N ARG A 197 -14.89 1.11 -0.75
CA ARG A 197 -15.80 0.95 -1.91
C ARG A 197 -15.12 1.22 -3.26
N ARG A 198 -13.92 1.82 -3.25
CA ARG A 198 -13.09 1.98 -4.45
C ARG A 198 -12.45 0.67 -4.91
N GLU A 199 -12.44 -0.38 -4.08
CA GLU A 199 -12.04 -1.71 -4.50
C GLU A 199 -13.04 -2.21 -5.55
N ASN A 200 -12.59 -2.33 -6.80
CA ASN A 200 -13.42 -2.77 -7.91
C ASN A 200 -12.60 -3.73 -8.79
N LEU A 201 -12.99 -5.01 -8.75
CA LEU A 201 -12.32 -6.04 -9.53
C LEU A 201 -12.69 -5.96 -11.01
N ASP A 202 -13.91 -5.54 -11.32
CA ASP A 202 -14.40 -5.44 -12.71
C ASP A 202 -13.71 -4.27 -13.42
N GLU A 203 -13.60 -3.10 -12.76
CA GLU A 203 -12.79 -1.99 -13.28
C GLU A 203 -11.33 -2.39 -13.48
N LEU A 204 -10.75 -3.16 -12.56
CA LEU A 204 -9.38 -3.67 -12.69
C LEU A 204 -9.26 -4.58 -13.90
N LYS A 205 -10.16 -5.53 -14.08
CA LYS A 205 -10.13 -6.49 -15.21
C LYS A 205 -10.34 -5.81 -16.56
N ASN A 206 -11.17 -4.79 -16.61
CA ASN A 206 -11.50 -4.03 -17.83
C ASN A 206 -10.58 -2.80 -18.02
N SER A 207 -9.55 -2.64 -17.15
CA SER A 207 -8.69 -1.46 -17.16
C SER A 207 -7.90 -1.25 -18.45
N LEU A 208 -7.69 -2.31 -19.24
CA LEU A 208 -7.02 -2.23 -20.54
C LEU A 208 -7.87 -1.55 -21.62
N GLU A 209 -9.20 -1.54 -21.48
CA GLU A 209 -10.11 -0.86 -22.41
C GLU A 209 -9.96 0.66 -22.36
N ASN A 210 -9.34 1.19 -21.28
CA ASN A 210 -9.07 2.62 -21.09
C ASN A 210 -7.68 3.05 -21.56
N ILE A 211 -6.97 2.22 -22.32
CA ILE A 211 -5.65 2.54 -22.90
C ILE A 211 -5.86 3.03 -24.32
N ASP A 212 -5.59 4.32 -24.55
CA ASP A 212 -5.77 4.97 -25.86
C ASP A 212 -4.67 4.55 -26.87
N SER A 213 -3.41 4.48 -26.39
CA SER A 213 -2.27 4.14 -27.24
C SER A 213 -1.15 3.47 -26.44
N ILE A 214 -0.36 2.66 -27.12
CA ILE A 214 0.86 2.04 -26.58
C ILE A 214 2.00 2.40 -27.52
N GLU A 215 2.99 3.13 -27.00
CA GLU A 215 4.18 3.51 -27.74
C GLU A 215 5.36 2.66 -27.26
N THR A 216 6.08 2.05 -28.21
CA THR A 216 7.32 1.35 -27.91
C THR A 216 8.45 2.36 -27.86
N LEU A 217 9.06 2.54 -26.71
CA LEU A 217 10.28 3.35 -26.58
C LEU A 217 11.41 2.62 -27.32
N LYS A 218 12.00 3.31 -28.28
CA LYS A 218 13.19 2.85 -29.03
C LYS A 218 14.46 3.21 -28.29
#